data_c5c7ce74540e506d0d54a051b312f63c
#
_entry.id   c5c7ce74540e506d0d54a051b312f63c
#
_cell.length_a   1.000
_cell.length_b   1.000
_cell.length_c   1.000
_cell.angle_alpha   90.00
_cell.angle_beta   90.00
_cell.angle_gamma   90.00
#
_symmetry.space_group_name_H-M   'P 1'
#
loop_
_entity.id
_entity.type
_entity.pdbx_description
1 polymer ?
#
loop_
_entity_poly.entity_id
_entity_poly.type
_entity_poly.pdbx_seq_one_letter_code
_entity_poly.pdbx_strand_id
1 'polypeptide(L)'
;MHDEIREAAQRCRRWLVEEALPHWGASGFDWERGLFAEGLDGAGAPLWQPIRFRVQSRQIYVFSHATLLGWYNGRTLAERSALVGMGHFDD
;
A
#
# COMPACT_ATOMS: atom_id res chain seq x y z
N MET A 1 -11.09 -28.00 9.25
CA MET A 1 -10.58 -26.73 9.80
C MET A 1 -9.37 -26.21 9.03
N HIS A 2 -8.35 -27.03 8.78
CA HIS A 2 -7.18 -26.58 8.04
C HIS A 2 -7.50 -26.13 6.62
N ASP A 3 -8.42 -26.83 5.96
CA ASP A 3 -8.83 -26.49 4.59
C ASP A 3 -9.57 -25.15 4.56
N GLU A 4 -10.42 -24.89 5.55
CA GLU A 4 -11.17 -23.64 5.64
C GLU A 4 -10.24 -22.45 5.87
N ILE A 5 -9.22 -22.62 6.71
CA ILE A 5 -8.22 -21.57 6.96
C ILE A 5 -7.40 -21.31 5.71
N ARG A 6 -7.01 -22.38 5.00
CA ARG A 6 -6.24 -22.26 3.76
C ARG A 6 -7.06 -21.54 2.68
N GLU A 7 -8.32 -21.90 2.53
CA GLU A 7 -9.20 -21.26 1.56
C GLU A 7 -9.40 -19.78 1.87
N ALA A 8 -9.59 -19.44 3.15
CA ALA A 8 -9.74 -18.05 3.56
C ALA A 8 -8.46 -17.25 3.27
N ALA A 9 -7.29 -17.84 3.56
CA ALA A 9 -6.01 -17.21 3.28
C ALA A 9 -5.81 -17.00 1.78
N GLN A 10 -6.21 -17.97 0.96
CA GLN A 10 -6.10 -17.85 -0.49
C GLN A 10 -7.02 -16.77 -1.06
N ARG A 11 -8.24 -16.65 -0.51
CA ARG A 11 -9.16 -15.58 -0.92
C ARG A 11 -8.60 -14.22 -0.56
N CYS A 12 -8.03 -14.07 0.63
CA CYS A 12 -7.43 -12.83 1.08
C CYS A 12 -6.24 -12.45 0.19
N ARG A 13 -5.37 -13.42 -0.09
CA ARG A 13 -4.23 -13.20 -0.98
C ARG A 13 -4.68 -12.77 -2.37
N ARG A 14 -5.69 -13.43 -2.92
CA ARG A 14 -6.22 -13.12 -4.24
C ARG A 14 -6.76 -11.70 -4.29
N TRP A 15 -7.51 -11.31 -3.27
CA TRP A 15 -8.03 -9.95 -3.17
C TRP A 15 -6.90 -8.93 -3.11
N LEU A 16 -5.87 -9.19 -2.31
CA LEU A 16 -4.71 -8.29 -2.20
C LEU A 16 -4.00 -8.14 -3.56
N VAL A 17 -3.72 -9.28 -4.21
CA VAL A 17 -2.95 -9.30 -5.46
C VAL A 17 -3.74 -8.70 -6.61
N GLU A 18 -5.02 -9.04 -6.72
CA GLU A 18 -5.82 -8.65 -7.89
C GLU A 18 -6.50 -7.31 -7.74
N GLU A 19 -6.79 -6.86 -6.51
CA GLU A 19 -7.56 -5.65 -6.31
C GLU A 19 -6.91 -4.61 -5.43
N ALA A 20 -6.58 -4.95 -4.19
CA ALA A 20 -6.14 -3.95 -3.22
C ALA A 20 -4.80 -3.32 -3.58
N LEU A 21 -3.78 -4.14 -3.84
CA LEU A 21 -2.44 -3.63 -4.14
C LEU A 21 -2.40 -2.84 -5.45
N PRO A 22 -2.97 -3.33 -6.56
CA PRO A 22 -2.99 -2.54 -7.79
C PRO A 22 -3.76 -1.23 -7.65
N HIS A 23 -4.89 -1.26 -6.94
CA HIS A 23 -5.69 -0.04 -6.76
C HIS A 23 -4.94 0.99 -5.93
N TRP A 24 -4.33 0.58 -4.80
CA TRP A 24 -3.54 1.47 -3.98
C TRP A 24 -2.30 2.00 -4.71
N GLY A 25 -1.65 1.14 -5.51
CA GLY A 25 -0.47 1.55 -6.27
C GLY A 25 -0.78 2.52 -7.40
N ALA A 26 -1.98 2.43 -7.97
CA ALA A 26 -2.41 3.32 -9.04
C ALA A 26 -3.09 4.57 -8.51
N SER A 27 -4.18 4.40 -7.75
CA SER A 27 -5.02 5.50 -7.30
C SER A 27 -4.66 6.02 -5.92
N GLY A 28 -4.10 5.17 -5.07
CA GLY A 28 -3.77 5.52 -3.69
C GLY A 28 -2.36 6.07 -3.49
N PHE A 29 -1.59 6.22 -4.55
CA PHE A 29 -0.23 6.76 -4.46
C PHE A 29 -0.06 7.93 -5.43
N ASP A 30 0.43 9.05 -4.90
CA ASP A 30 0.75 10.24 -5.70
C ASP A 30 2.21 10.16 -6.12
N TRP A 31 2.46 9.81 -7.38
CA TRP A 31 3.81 9.65 -7.92
C TRP A 31 4.58 10.95 -7.98
N GLU A 32 3.88 12.07 -8.11
CA GLU A 32 4.52 13.38 -8.17
C GLU A 32 5.06 13.76 -6.79
N ARG A 33 4.25 13.63 -5.74
CA ARG A 33 4.66 13.96 -4.38
C ARG A 33 5.37 12.82 -3.66
N GLY A 34 5.19 11.58 -4.12
CA GLY A 34 5.76 10.40 -3.47
C GLY A 34 5.07 10.04 -2.16
N LEU A 35 3.77 10.29 -2.06
CA LEU A 35 3.00 10.04 -0.85
C LEU A 35 1.82 9.13 -1.12
N PHE A 36 1.51 8.26 -0.15
CA PHE A 36 0.29 7.47 -0.18
C PHE A 36 -0.89 8.29 0.31
N ALA A 37 -2.08 8.03 -0.24
CA ALA A 37 -3.31 8.58 0.29
C ALA A 37 -3.52 8.10 1.73
N GLU A 38 -4.20 8.90 2.54
CA GLU A 38 -4.50 8.56 3.94
C GLU A 38 -5.44 7.37 4.03
N GLY A 39 -6.34 7.24 3.08
CA GLY A 39 -7.29 6.15 2.99
C GLY A 39 -8.03 6.22 1.68
N LEU A 40 -9.00 5.33 1.51
CA LEU A 40 -9.89 5.32 0.35
C LEU A 40 -11.33 5.46 0.87
N ASP A 41 -12.16 6.20 0.15
CA ASP A 41 -13.58 6.31 0.53
C ASP A 41 -14.35 5.07 0.06
N GLY A 42 -15.67 5.04 0.31
CA GLY A 42 -16.50 3.89 -0.03
C GLY A 42 -16.57 3.58 -1.53
N ALA A 43 -16.25 4.56 -2.37
CA ALA A 43 -16.20 4.39 -3.82
C ALA A 43 -14.78 4.08 -4.33
N GLY A 44 -13.80 3.98 -3.43
CA GLY A 44 -12.41 3.71 -3.77
C GLY A 44 -11.61 4.95 -4.15
N ALA A 45 -12.16 6.16 -3.97
CA ALA A 45 -11.45 7.39 -4.28
C ALA A 45 -10.46 7.72 -3.15
N PRO A 46 -9.26 8.23 -3.50
CA PRO A 46 -8.25 8.50 -2.48
C PRO A 46 -8.58 9.71 -1.62
N LEU A 47 -8.25 9.61 -0.33
CA LEU A 47 -8.38 10.67 0.64
C LEU A 47 -6.98 11.20 0.94
N TRP A 48 -6.75 12.49 0.70
CA TRP A 48 -5.42 13.07 0.77
C TRP A 48 -5.15 13.88 2.03
N GLN A 49 -6.11 13.97 2.93
CA GLN A 49 -5.92 14.71 4.17
C GLN A 49 -6.60 14.00 5.34
N PRO A 50 -6.01 14.02 6.53
CA PRO A 50 -4.64 14.46 6.81
C PRO A 50 -3.61 13.44 6.31
N ILE A 51 -2.37 13.86 6.03
CA ILE A 51 -1.29 12.94 5.65
C ILE A 51 -0.46 12.69 6.91
N ARG A 52 -0.51 11.47 7.43
CA ARG A 52 0.15 11.10 8.69
C ARG A 52 1.29 10.11 8.45
N PHE A 53 2.37 10.31 9.19
CA PHE A 53 3.57 9.47 9.05
C PHE A 53 3.29 7.98 9.26
N ARG A 54 2.48 7.64 10.24
CA ARG A 54 2.20 6.22 10.54
C ARG A 54 1.48 5.51 9.39
N VAL A 55 0.66 6.23 8.62
CA VAL A 55 0.01 5.65 7.44
C VAL A 55 1.04 5.45 6.34
N GLN A 56 1.92 6.43 6.13
CA GLN A 56 2.98 6.32 5.14
C GLN A 56 3.90 5.14 5.46
N SER A 57 4.35 5.02 6.71
CA SER A 57 5.21 3.93 7.16
C SER A 57 4.56 2.57 6.95
N ARG A 58 3.28 2.47 7.26
CA ARG A 58 2.52 1.23 7.10
C ARG A 58 2.44 0.82 5.64
N GLN A 59 2.16 1.76 4.76
CA GLN A 59 2.06 1.47 3.34
C GLN A 59 3.40 1.09 2.73
N ILE A 60 4.47 1.76 3.14
CA ILE A 60 5.83 1.37 2.72
C ILE A 60 6.12 -0.07 3.10
N TYR A 61 5.78 -0.46 4.34
CA TYR A 61 5.97 -1.83 4.81
C TYR A 61 5.16 -2.81 3.97
N VAL A 62 3.88 -2.50 3.72
CA VAL A 62 2.99 -3.39 2.95
C VAL A 62 3.52 -3.61 1.55
N PHE A 63 3.89 -2.55 0.84
CA PHE A 63 4.36 -2.67 -0.54
C PHE A 63 5.75 -3.29 -0.64
N SER A 64 6.62 -3.02 0.33
CA SER A 64 7.92 -3.67 0.40
C SER A 64 7.77 -5.18 0.60
N HIS A 65 6.91 -5.57 1.54
CA HIS A 65 6.65 -6.97 1.83
C HIS A 65 6.00 -7.68 0.65
N ALA A 66 5.03 -7.04 0.00
CA ALA A 66 4.37 -7.58 -1.18
C ALA A 66 5.37 -7.79 -2.32
N THR A 67 6.34 -6.89 -2.46
CA THR A 67 7.38 -7.01 -3.46
C THR A 67 8.26 -8.24 -3.18
N LEU A 68 8.65 -8.43 -1.91
CA LEU A 68 9.45 -9.60 -1.52
C LEU A 68 8.70 -10.91 -1.74
N LEU A 69 7.38 -10.90 -1.57
CA LEU A 69 6.56 -12.09 -1.79
C LEU A 69 6.22 -12.32 -3.26
N GLY A 70 6.55 -11.38 -4.13
CA GLY A 70 6.21 -11.47 -5.55
C GLY A 70 4.75 -11.19 -5.85
N TRP A 71 4.02 -10.58 -4.91
CA TRP A 71 2.60 -10.28 -5.07
C TRP A 71 2.34 -8.99 -5.85
N TYR A 72 3.28 -8.07 -5.81
CA TYR A 72 3.14 -6.78 -6.48
C TYR A 72 4.53 -6.17 -6.69
N ASN A 73 4.77 -5.58 -7.85
CA ASN A 73 6.04 -4.92 -8.11
C ASN A 73 5.98 -3.49 -7.58
N GLY A 74 6.20 -3.35 -6.29
CA GLY A 74 6.11 -2.08 -5.59
C GLY A 74 7.43 -1.49 -5.14
N ARG A 75 8.55 -1.99 -5.67
CA ARG A 75 9.87 -1.56 -5.24
C ARG A 75 10.09 -0.06 -5.43
N THR A 76 9.87 0.44 -6.63
CA THR A 76 10.08 1.86 -6.93
C THR A 76 9.16 2.75 -6.10
N LEU A 77 7.92 2.35 -5.97
CA LEU A 77 6.92 3.06 -5.18
C LEU A 77 7.34 3.13 -3.70
N ALA A 78 7.77 2.01 -3.14
CA ALA A 78 8.20 1.95 -1.74
C ALA A 78 9.48 2.77 -1.51
N GLU A 79 10.44 2.69 -2.42
CA GLU A 79 11.68 3.47 -2.33
C GLU A 79 11.39 4.97 -2.38
N ARG A 80 10.54 5.40 -3.32
CA ARG A 80 10.20 6.81 -3.45
C ARG A 80 9.47 7.33 -2.22
N SER A 81 8.52 6.56 -1.72
CA SER A 81 7.79 6.94 -0.52
C SER A 81 8.70 7.04 0.70
N ALA A 82 9.64 6.11 0.83
CA ALA A 82 10.59 6.13 1.94
C ALA A 82 11.49 7.38 1.90
N LEU A 83 11.99 7.73 0.72
CA LEU A 83 12.83 8.92 0.57
C LEU A 83 12.06 10.19 0.90
N VAL A 84 10.84 10.33 0.41
CA VAL A 84 10.01 11.49 0.70
C VAL A 84 9.64 11.52 2.19
N GLY A 85 9.29 10.37 2.77
CA GLY A 85 8.96 10.28 4.18
C GLY A 85 10.10 10.71 5.08
N MET A 86 11.32 10.30 4.77
CA MET A 86 12.49 10.70 5.53
C MET A 86 12.69 12.21 5.52
N GLY A 87 12.52 12.84 4.35
CA GLY A 87 12.67 14.28 4.23
C GLY A 87 11.48 15.08 4.76
N HIS A 88 10.29 14.52 4.72
CA HIS A 88 9.06 15.23 5.07
C HIS A 88 8.72 15.17 6.57
N PHE A 89 9.03 14.05 7.22
CA PHE A 89 8.63 13.80 8.59
C PHE A 89 9.80 13.71 9.59
N ASP A 90 11.02 13.87 9.12
CA ASP A 90 12.21 13.68 9.94
C ASP A 90 12.60 14.95 10.71
N ASP A 91 11.67 15.83 10.87
CA ASP A 91 11.88 17.02 11.71
C ASP A 91 11.41 16.76 13.14
#